data_ebe35cf0155394ae067950832f591b2c
#
_entry.id   ebe35cf0155394ae067950832f591b2c
#
_cell.length_a   1.000
_cell.length_b   1.000
_cell.length_c   1.000
_cell.angle_alpha   90.00
_cell.angle_beta   90.00
_cell.angle_gamma   90.00
#
_symmetry.space_group_name_H-M   'P 1'
#
loop_
_entity.id
_entity.type
_entity.pdbx_description
1 polymer ?
#
loop_
_entity_poly.entity_id
_entity_poly.type
_entity_poly.pdbx_seq_one_letter_code
_entity_poly.pdbx_strand_id
1 'polypeptide(L)'
;VYESLLCSWDCMAKVGGRPVFERGQILQAISHSPHRPEAYNAMCLWLEFCGHRIPSSEEKYLTMYSYACIGISNILSNKDFEYYNRYDGYFAFLYYKAIAGWYIGKTQESKELFLELANNPNNNLNERYKILIKETIENMGISHLVKE
;
A
#
# COMPACT_ATOMS: atom_id res chain seq x y z
N VAL A 1 5.40 -13.94 17.22
CA VAL A 1 5.23 -12.51 17.59
C VAL A 1 4.78 -11.68 16.40
N TYR A 2 5.53 -11.64 15.30
CA TYR A 2 5.21 -10.84 14.12
C TYR A 2 3.80 -11.13 13.57
N GLU A 3 3.48 -12.37 13.31
CA GLU A 3 2.18 -12.80 12.77
C GLU A 3 1.05 -12.55 13.75
N SER A 4 1.31 -12.72 15.05
CA SER A 4 0.33 -12.42 16.10
C SER A 4 -0.01 -10.93 16.15
N LEU A 5 0.96 -10.04 15.95
CA LEU A 5 0.74 -8.60 15.89
C LEU A 5 -0.11 -8.22 14.68
N LEU A 6 0.16 -8.80 13.51
CA LEU A 6 -0.63 -8.54 12.31
C LEU A 6 -2.04 -9.12 12.40
N CYS A 7 -2.21 -10.32 12.97
CA CYS A 7 -3.53 -10.88 13.22
C CYS A 7 -4.33 -10.03 14.20
N SER A 8 -3.71 -9.54 15.26
CA SER A 8 -4.35 -8.66 16.22
C SER A 8 -4.81 -7.36 15.59
N TRP A 9 -3.95 -6.74 14.76
CA TRP A 9 -4.31 -5.56 13.99
C TRP A 9 -5.52 -5.82 13.06
N ASP A 10 -5.49 -6.89 12.27
CA ASP A 10 -6.57 -7.25 11.34
C ASP A 10 -7.91 -7.48 12.07
N CYS A 11 -7.86 -8.15 13.21
CA CYS A 11 -9.05 -8.34 14.06
C CYS A 11 -9.58 -7.01 14.60
N MET A 12 -8.71 -6.14 15.09
CA MET A 12 -9.11 -4.84 15.63
C MET A 12 -9.69 -3.92 14.55
N ALA A 13 -9.11 -3.91 13.36
CA ALA A 13 -9.62 -3.15 12.22
C ALA A 13 -11.05 -3.59 11.83
N LYS A 14 -11.33 -4.89 11.87
CA LYS A 14 -12.65 -5.46 11.54
C LYS A 14 -13.73 -5.16 12.56
N VAL A 15 -13.38 -5.05 13.83
CA VAL A 15 -14.34 -4.77 14.91
C VAL A 15 -14.47 -3.28 15.27
N GLY A 16 -13.85 -2.40 14.49
CA GLY A 16 -13.85 -0.96 14.74
C GLY A 16 -12.95 -0.56 15.91
N GLY A 17 -11.75 -1.09 15.95
CA GLY A 17 -10.77 -0.88 17.00
C GLY A 17 -10.26 0.55 17.14
N ARG A 18 -9.26 0.73 17.98
CA ARG A 18 -8.64 2.04 18.25
C ARG A 18 -7.49 2.29 17.28
N PRO A 19 -7.59 3.21 16.31
CA PRO A 19 -6.60 3.41 15.26
C PRO A 19 -5.17 3.66 15.76
N VAL A 20 -5.02 4.32 16.92
CA VAL A 20 -3.70 4.55 17.53
C VAL A 20 -3.04 3.23 17.97
N PHE A 21 -3.81 2.32 18.57
CA PHE A 21 -3.33 0.99 18.93
C PHE A 21 -3.01 0.13 17.71
N GLU A 22 -3.86 0.19 16.70
CA GLU A 22 -3.64 -0.51 15.42
C GLU A 22 -2.32 -0.09 14.79
N ARG A 23 -2.07 1.22 14.69
CA ARG A 23 -0.80 1.76 14.20
C ARG A 23 0.38 1.27 15.04
N GLY A 24 0.24 1.30 16.37
CA GLY A 24 1.27 0.82 17.29
C GLY A 24 1.63 -0.65 17.06
N GLN A 25 0.65 -1.52 16.85
CA GLN A 25 0.89 -2.94 16.57
C GLN A 25 1.60 -3.16 15.22
N ILE A 26 1.22 -2.41 14.19
CA ILE A 26 1.90 -2.46 12.89
C ILE A 26 3.37 -2.03 13.03
N LEU A 27 3.64 -0.93 13.76
CA LEU A 27 5.00 -0.46 14.00
C LEU A 27 5.83 -1.45 14.80
N GLN A 28 5.24 -2.13 15.80
CA GLN A 28 5.90 -3.21 16.52
C GLN A 28 6.22 -4.39 15.62
N ALA A 29 5.32 -4.77 14.72
CA ALA A 29 5.58 -5.83 13.76
C ALA A 29 6.74 -5.47 12.80
N ILE A 30 6.78 -4.24 12.29
CA ILE A 30 7.90 -3.73 11.47
C ILE A 30 9.21 -3.79 12.26
N SER A 31 9.20 -3.33 13.51
CA SER A 31 10.37 -3.34 14.38
C SER A 31 10.89 -4.74 14.65
N HIS A 32 9.99 -5.71 14.80
CA HIS A 32 10.33 -7.11 15.06
C HIS A 32 10.90 -7.80 13.81
N SER A 33 10.38 -7.52 12.64
CA SER A 33 10.78 -8.16 11.37
C SER A 33 10.79 -7.16 10.21
N PRO A 34 11.77 -6.23 10.18
CA PRO A 34 11.80 -5.11 9.24
C PRO A 34 12.05 -5.53 7.78
N HIS A 35 12.45 -6.76 7.55
CA HIS A 35 12.70 -7.34 6.21
C HIS A 35 11.45 -7.97 5.58
N ARG A 36 10.35 -8.08 6.31
CA ARG A 36 9.09 -8.66 5.82
C ARG A 36 8.16 -7.58 5.28
N PRO A 37 7.49 -7.82 4.12
CA PRO A 37 6.68 -6.79 3.46
C PRO A 37 5.29 -6.60 4.08
N GLU A 38 4.71 -7.60 4.75
CA GLU A 38 3.30 -7.60 5.12
C GLU A 38 2.91 -6.46 6.05
N ALA A 39 3.77 -6.12 7.02
CA ALA A 39 3.51 -5.03 7.95
C ALA A 39 3.56 -3.65 7.27
N TYR A 40 4.39 -3.48 6.24
CA TYR A 40 4.41 -2.26 5.44
C TYR A 40 3.13 -2.11 4.61
N ASN A 41 2.59 -3.20 4.08
CA ASN A 41 1.28 -3.20 3.44
C ASN A 41 0.17 -2.84 4.43
N ALA A 42 0.18 -3.41 5.62
CA ALA A 42 -0.75 -3.07 6.69
C ALA A 42 -0.68 -1.57 7.05
N MET A 43 0.52 -0.97 7.06
CA MET A 43 0.67 0.46 7.29
C MET A 43 0.09 1.31 6.14
N CYS A 44 0.29 0.91 4.90
CA CYS A 44 -0.32 1.60 3.76
C CYS A 44 -1.85 1.56 3.83
N LEU A 45 -2.44 0.42 4.16
CA LEU A 45 -3.88 0.28 4.40
C LEU A 45 -4.35 1.16 5.57
N TRP A 46 -3.63 1.16 6.68
CA TRP A 46 -3.97 2.01 7.82
C TRP A 46 -3.94 3.50 7.44
N LEU A 47 -2.94 3.93 6.69
CA LEU A 47 -2.83 5.32 6.20
C LEU A 47 -3.98 5.68 5.26
N GLU A 48 -4.42 4.76 4.42
CA GLU A 48 -5.56 4.96 3.53
C GLU A 48 -6.86 5.18 4.30
N PHE A 49 -7.17 4.32 5.26
CA PHE A 49 -8.45 4.35 5.99
C PHE A 49 -8.45 5.24 7.22
N CYS A 50 -7.33 5.37 7.91
CA CYS A 50 -7.19 6.11 9.17
C CYS A 50 -6.27 7.33 9.07
N GLY A 51 -5.70 7.59 7.92
CA GLY A 51 -4.73 8.67 7.72
C GLY A 51 -5.28 10.08 7.93
N HIS A 52 -6.61 10.26 7.94
CA HIS A 52 -7.26 11.52 8.32
C HIS A 52 -6.97 11.93 9.78
N ARG A 53 -6.46 11.01 10.60
CA ARG A 53 -6.01 11.29 11.97
C ARG A 53 -4.60 11.86 12.05
N ILE A 54 -3.86 11.84 10.94
CA ILE A 54 -2.57 12.52 10.82
C ILE A 54 -2.85 13.99 10.45
N PRO A 55 -2.32 14.96 11.21
CA PRO A 55 -2.62 16.38 11.01
C PRO A 55 -2.23 16.92 9.63
N SER A 56 -1.16 16.36 9.04
CA SER A 56 -0.66 16.78 7.73
C SER A 56 -0.94 15.73 6.67
N SER A 57 -1.63 16.13 5.60
CA SER A 57 -1.83 15.27 4.42
C SER A 57 -0.51 14.97 3.70
N GLU A 58 0.44 15.91 3.72
CA GLU A 58 1.79 15.72 3.18
C GLU A 58 2.53 14.63 3.95
N GLU A 59 2.51 14.66 5.28
CA GLU A 59 3.09 13.61 6.13
C GLU A 59 2.45 12.24 5.84
N LYS A 60 1.13 12.18 5.71
CA LYS A 60 0.39 10.96 5.36
C LYS A 60 0.93 10.33 4.07
N TYR A 61 1.00 11.11 3.00
CA TYR A 61 1.39 10.58 1.69
C TYR A 61 2.89 10.33 1.57
N LEU A 62 3.73 11.15 2.21
CA LEU A 62 5.17 10.90 2.28
C LEU A 62 5.47 9.59 3.03
N THR A 63 4.78 9.34 4.13
CA THR A 63 4.89 8.10 4.90
C THR A 63 4.41 6.90 4.07
N MET A 64 3.26 7.01 3.39
CA MET A 64 2.73 5.95 2.51
C MET A 64 3.71 5.62 1.38
N TYR A 65 4.25 6.63 0.72
CA TYR A 65 5.25 6.46 -0.34
C TYR A 65 6.49 5.72 0.17
N SER A 66 7.01 6.14 1.30
CA SER A 66 8.21 5.53 1.91
C SER A 66 7.99 4.06 2.26
N TYR A 67 6.88 3.73 2.90
CA TYR A 67 6.55 2.35 3.25
C TYR A 67 6.28 1.48 2.02
N ALA A 68 5.64 2.01 0.99
CA ALA A 68 5.46 1.31 -0.27
C ALA A 68 6.81 0.98 -0.93
N CYS A 69 7.75 1.93 -0.96
CA CYS A 69 9.10 1.71 -1.47
C CYS A 69 9.85 0.63 -0.70
N ILE A 70 9.78 0.65 0.64
CA ILE A 70 10.42 -0.37 1.49
C ILE A 70 9.78 -1.74 1.24
N GLY A 71 8.46 -1.83 1.17
CA GLY A 71 7.74 -3.07 0.88
C GLY A 71 8.16 -3.67 -0.47
N ILE A 72 8.25 -2.87 -1.52
CA ILE A 72 8.74 -3.29 -2.83
C ILE A 72 10.17 -3.80 -2.74
N SER A 73 11.07 -3.07 -2.08
CA SER A 73 12.47 -3.46 -1.90
C SER A 73 12.58 -4.80 -1.16
N ASN A 74 11.79 -4.99 -0.10
CA ASN A 74 11.78 -6.24 0.65
C ASN A 74 11.31 -7.43 -0.18
N ILE A 75 10.29 -7.26 -1.01
CA ILE A 75 9.82 -8.32 -1.93
C ILE A 75 10.90 -8.69 -2.94
N LEU A 76 11.55 -7.70 -3.55
CA LEU A 76 12.59 -7.93 -4.56
C LEU A 76 13.85 -8.56 -3.97
N SER A 77 14.19 -8.26 -2.72
CA SER A 77 15.39 -8.78 -2.03
C SER A 77 15.21 -10.16 -1.41
N ASN A 78 13.98 -10.56 -1.08
CA ASN A 78 13.67 -11.75 -0.28
C ASN A 78 12.66 -12.65 -1.02
N LYS A 79 13.02 -13.14 -2.20
CA LYS A 79 12.14 -13.93 -3.08
C LYS A 79 11.73 -15.29 -2.50
N ASP A 80 12.45 -15.80 -1.50
CA ASP A 80 12.26 -17.13 -0.92
C ASP A 80 11.43 -17.15 0.38
N PHE A 81 10.87 -16.00 0.79
CA PHE A 81 10.01 -15.96 1.96
C PHE A 81 8.61 -16.51 1.66
N GLU A 82 8.15 -17.43 2.51
CA GLU A 82 6.73 -17.76 2.61
C GLU A 82 6.01 -16.57 3.24
N TYR A 83 5.26 -15.84 2.42
CA TYR A 83 4.47 -14.70 2.88
C TYR A 83 3.21 -15.15 3.59
N TYR A 84 2.86 -14.44 4.64
CA TYR A 84 1.57 -14.59 5.28
C TYR A 84 0.44 -14.29 4.27
N ASN A 85 -0.52 -15.21 4.14
CA ASN A 85 -1.52 -15.24 3.05
C ASN A 85 -2.55 -14.09 3.04
N ARG A 86 -2.32 -13.01 3.77
CA ARG A 86 -3.30 -11.93 3.96
C ARG A 86 -2.77 -10.54 3.59
N TYR A 87 -1.85 -10.43 2.66
CA TYR A 87 -1.48 -9.13 2.16
C TYR A 87 -1.64 -9.07 0.64
N ASP A 88 -1.88 -7.89 0.12
CA ASP A 88 -2.29 -7.68 -1.28
C ASP A 88 -1.11 -7.75 -2.28
N GLY A 89 0.11 -7.96 -1.79
CA GLY A 89 1.28 -8.25 -2.61
C GLY A 89 1.93 -7.05 -3.28
N TYR A 90 2.81 -7.36 -4.24
CA TYR A 90 3.64 -6.39 -4.96
C TYR A 90 2.84 -5.29 -5.65
N PHE A 91 1.76 -5.65 -6.35
CA PHE A 91 0.96 -4.69 -7.10
C PHE A 91 0.20 -3.70 -6.21
N ALA A 92 -0.17 -4.09 -4.99
CA ALA A 92 -0.74 -3.17 -4.02
C ALA A 92 0.28 -2.10 -3.59
N PHE A 93 1.54 -2.46 -3.39
CA PHE A 93 2.60 -1.48 -3.12
C PHE A 93 2.81 -0.51 -4.29
N LEU A 94 2.76 -0.98 -5.53
CA LEU A 94 2.81 -0.09 -6.69
C LEU A 94 1.64 0.90 -6.69
N TYR A 95 0.44 0.44 -6.36
CA TYR A 95 -0.74 1.31 -6.21
C TYR A 95 -0.52 2.38 -5.13
N TYR A 96 -0.08 2.00 -3.93
CA TYR A 96 0.17 2.96 -2.85
C TYR A 96 1.31 3.93 -3.18
N LYS A 97 2.36 3.46 -3.82
CA LYS A 97 3.44 4.30 -4.33
C LYS A 97 2.94 5.32 -5.36
N ALA A 98 2.08 4.88 -6.27
CA ALA A 98 1.50 5.73 -7.31
C ALA A 98 0.60 6.82 -6.71
N ILE A 99 -0.35 6.45 -5.84
CA ILE A 99 -1.24 7.40 -5.17
C ILE A 99 -0.45 8.41 -4.34
N ALA A 100 0.42 7.94 -3.48
CA ALA A 100 1.22 8.81 -2.63
C ALA A 100 2.15 9.71 -3.45
N GLY A 101 2.77 9.16 -4.49
CA GLY A 101 3.62 9.90 -5.41
C GLY A 101 2.92 11.09 -6.06
N TRP A 102 1.65 10.93 -6.44
CA TRP A 102 0.84 12.04 -6.97
C TRP A 102 0.74 13.20 -5.98
N TYR A 103 0.41 12.92 -4.74
CA TYR A 103 0.20 13.94 -3.71
C TYR A 103 1.50 14.59 -3.20
N ILE A 104 2.65 13.94 -3.34
CA ILE A 104 3.96 14.51 -2.95
C ILE A 104 4.73 15.14 -4.14
N GLY A 105 4.08 15.32 -5.28
CA GLY A 105 4.65 16.01 -6.44
C GLY A 105 5.42 15.13 -7.44
N LYS A 106 5.47 13.81 -7.22
CA LYS A 106 6.08 12.85 -8.17
C LYS A 106 5.07 12.42 -9.25
N THR A 107 4.47 13.40 -9.91
CA THR A 107 3.32 13.21 -10.80
C THR A 107 3.64 12.36 -12.03
N GLN A 108 4.83 12.50 -12.61
CA GLN A 108 5.22 11.69 -13.77
C GLN A 108 5.40 10.22 -13.39
N GLU A 109 6.12 9.93 -12.31
CA GLU A 109 6.28 8.58 -11.78
C GLU A 109 4.92 7.94 -11.44
N SER A 110 4.03 8.72 -10.83
CA SER A 110 2.66 8.28 -10.52
C SER A 110 1.89 7.84 -11.77
N LYS A 111 1.91 8.64 -12.83
CA LYS A 111 1.26 8.30 -14.10
C LYS A 111 1.81 7.02 -14.71
N GLU A 112 3.14 6.87 -14.72
CA GLU A 112 3.82 5.69 -15.24
C GLU A 112 3.42 4.42 -14.47
N LEU A 113 3.38 4.50 -13.13
CA LEU A 113 2.95 3.40 -12.27
C LEU A 113 1.48 3.02 -12.46
N PHE A 114 0.58 4.00 -12.61
CA PHE A 114 -0.83 3.70 -12.91
C PHE A 114 -1.01 3.05 -14.27
N LEU A 115 -0.27 3.48 -15.29
CA LEU A 115 -0.29 2.85 -16.60
C LEU A 115 0.29 1.43 -16.56
N GLU A 116 1.35 1.21 -15.81
CA GLU A 116 1.91 -0.12 -15.58
C GLU A 116 0.87 -1.05 -14.94
N LEU A 117 0.20 -0.60 -13.88
CA LEU A 117 -0.85 -1.37 -13.21
C LEU A 117 -2.03 -1.69 -14.13
N ALA A 118 -2.47 -0.72 -14.94
CA ALA A 118 -3.59 -0.91 -15.87
C ALA A 118 -3.26 -1.83 -17.04
N ASN A 119 -2.01 -1.82 -17.50
CA ASN A 119 -1.56 -2.58 -18.68
C ASN A 119 -0.99 -3.96 -18.33
N ASN A 120 -0.79 -4.27 -17.05
CA ASN A 120 -0.19 -5.54 -16.64
C ASN A 120 -1.24 -6.66 -16.55
N PRO A 121 -1.19 -7.68 -17.42
CA PRO A 121 -2.14 -8.79 -17.41
C PRO A 121 -1.97 -9.71 -16.19
N ASN A 122 -0.81 -9.67 -15.54
CA ASN A 122 -0.50 -10.47 -14.34
C ASN A 122 -0.88 -9.74 -13.03
N ASN A 123 -1.52 -8.59 -13.14
CA ASN A 123 -2.04 -7.84 -12.01
C ASN A 123 -3.14 -8.65 -11.32
N ASN A 124 -2.84 -9.15 -10.12
CA ASN A 124 -3.75 -9.94 -9.30
C ASN A 124 -4.50 -9.14 -8.23
N LEU A 125 -4.55 -7.82 -8.38
CA LEU A 125 -5.30 -6.94 -7.49
C LEU A 125 -6.80 -7.28 -7.51
N ASN A 126 -7.44 -7.15 -6.34
CA ASN A 126 -8.89 -7.32 -6.25
C ASN A 126 -9.65 -6.20 -6.96
N GLU A 127 -10.96 -6.39 -7.15
CA GLU A 127 -11.81 -5.46 -7.88
C GLU A 127 -11.81 -4.03 -7.31
N ARG A 128 -11.65 -3.88 -5.99
CA ARG A 128 -11.56 -2.56 -5.36
C ARG A 128 -10.41 -1.73 -5.93
N TYR A 129 -9.21 -2.32 -6.00
CA TYR A 129 -8.05 -1.63 -6.57
C TYR A 129 -8.21 -1.34 -8.06
N LYS A 130 -8.77 -2.29 -8.81
CA LYS A 130 -9.00 -2.12 -10.25
C LYS A 130 -9.93 -0.96 -10.56
N ILE A 131 -11.00 -0.82 -9.79
CA ILE A 131 -11.94 0.31 -9.91
C ILE A 131 -11.22 1.62 -9.60
N LEU A 132 -10.48 1.69 -8.49
CA LEU A 132 -9.75 2.90 -8.08
C LEU A 132 -8.67 3.30 -9.09
N ILE A 133 -7.95 2.34 -9.65
CA ILE A 133 -6.95 2.58 -10.71
C ILE A 133 -7.62 3.18 -11.94
N LYS A 134 -8.74 2.60 -12.39
CA LYS A 134 -9.49 3.08 -13.54
C LYS A 134 -9.98 4.52 -13.35
N GLU A 135 -10.64 4.79 -12.22
CA GLU A 135 -11.13 6.14 -11.88
C GLU A 135 -9.98 7.15 -11.81
N THR A 136 -8.85 6.77 -11.24
CA THR A 136 -7.68 7.65 -11.13
C THR A 136 -7.09 7.97 -12.50
N ILE A 137 -6.97 6.98 -13.39
CA ILE A 137 -6.49 7.16 -14.76
C ILE A 137 -7.42 8.09 -15.55
N GLU A 138 -8.73 7.93 -15.40
CA GLU A 138 -9.72 8.82 -15.99
C GLU A 138 -9.57 10.25 -15.49
N ASN A 139 -9.43 10.44 -14.19
CA ASN A 139 -9.23 11.75 -13.56
C ASN A 139 -7.90 12.42 -13.98
N MET A 140 -6.86 11.63 -14.24
CA MET A 140 -5.58 12.14 -14.77
C MET A 140 -5.62 12.48 -16.27
N GLY A 141 -6.68 12.10 -16.98
CA GLY A 141 -6.80 12.32 -18.41
C GLY A 141 -5.86 11.48 -19.28
N ILE A 142 -5.40 10.34 -18.77
CA ILE A 142 -4.44 9.45 -19.46
C ILE A 142 -5.06 8.12 -19.93
N SER A 143 -6.38 8.01 -19.94
CA SER A 143 -7.08 6.77 -20.34
C SER A 143 -6.72 6.30 -21.75
N HIS A 144 -6.40 7.23 -22.66
CA HIS A 144 -5.98 6.93 -24.04
C HIS A 144 -4.63 6.19 -24.13
N LEU A 145 -3.85 6.17 -23.05
CA LEU A 145 -2.55 5.47 -22.98
C LEU A 145 -2.69 4.03 -22.45
N VAL A 146 -3.88 3.66 -21.98
CA VAL A 146 -4.14 2.29 -21.53
C VAL A 146 -4.31 1.40 -22.77
N LYS A 147 -3.57 0.30 -22.80
CA LYS A 147 -3.67 -0.71 -23.87
C LYS A 147 -4.96 -1.51 -23.71
N GLU A 148 -5.67 -1.67 -24.79
CA GLU A 148 -6.84 -2.56 -24.86
C GLU A 148 -6.43 -4.04 -24.87
#